data_1c1cf42d915c46ad7f9c970884452fe3
#
_entry.id   1c1cf42d915c46ad7f9c970884452fe3
#
_cell.length_a   1.000
_cell.length_b   1.000
_cell.length_c   1.000
_cell.angle_alpha   90.00
_cell.angle_beta   90.00
_cell.angle_gamma   90.00
#
_symmetry.space_group_name_H-M   'P 1'
#
loop_
_entity.id
_entity.type
_entity.pdbx_description
1 polymer ?
#
loop_
_entity_poly.entity_id
_entity_poly.type
_entity_poly.pdbx_seq_one_letter_code
_entity_poly.pdbx_strand_id
1 'polypeptide(L)'
;YKDKATAENIFAYCHAVLSSPKYQKEYEENLKIDYPRIPLYKNFDCRNEEIQLKIEKDFKYMPEDFSMIKLNKEKGIIIFDGKNRIENIPKKAFDYKIGTRSALDWIIDYYKPKKLNPQKELHHKTLIENGLNSYDYKKIREYLFELIPKVIEISVETVDIFKELEKLN
;
A
#
# COMPACT_ATOMS: atom_id res chain seq x y z
N TYR A 1 14.02 -5.31 -25.18
CA TYR A 1 13.22 -5.81 -24.04
C TYR A 1 13.84 -7.01 -23.30
N LYS A 2 14.68 -7.84 -23.96
CA LYS A 2 15.21 -9.06 -23.34
C LYS A 2 16.16 -8.83 -22.15
N ASP A 3 16.80 -7.68 -22.05
CA ASP A 3 17.88 -7.46 -21.08
C ASP A 3 17.48 -6.68 -19.83
N LYS A 4 16.21 -6.27 -19.68
CA LYS A 4 15.76 -5.44 -18.56
C LYS A 4 14.44 -5.88 -17.88
N ALA A 5 13.77 -6.91 -18.38
CA ALA A 5 12.49 -7.35 -17.82
C ALA A 5 12.70 -8.36 -16.69
N THR A 6 12.68 -7.89 -15.45
CA THR A 6 12.60 -8.78 -14.29
C THR A 6 11.14 -9.23 -14.05
N ALA A 7 10.94 -10.27 -13.25
CA ALA A 7 9.62 -10.75 -12.88
C ALA A 7 8.82 -9.63 -12.16
N GLU A 8 9.50 -8.83 -11.33
CA GLU A 8 8.93 -7.70 -10.62
C GLU A 8 8.44 -6.62 -11.59
N ASN A 9 9.24 -6.28 -12.61
CA ASN A 9 8.87 -5.29 -13.62
C ASN A 9 7.67 -5.75 -14.44
N ILE A 10 7.61 -7.03 -14.79
CA ILE A 10 6.46 -7.62 -15.49
C ILE A 10 5.22 -7.55 -14.61
N PHE A 11 5.34 -7.91 -13.33
CA PHE A 11 4.24 -7.84 -12.37
C PHE A 11 3.74 -6.39 -12.21
N ALA A 12 4.64 -5.43 -11.99
CA ALA A 12 4.30 -4.01 -11.84
C ALA A 12 3.58 -3.49 -13.08
N TYR A 13 4.05 -3.85 -14.28
CA TYR A 13 3.40 -3.51 -15.53
C TYR A 13 1.98 -4.08 -15.64
N CYS A 14 1.81 -5.38 -15.42
CA CYS A 14 0.52 -6.05 -15.48
C CYS A 14 -0.46 -5.44 -14.47
N HIS A 15 0.00 -5.23 -13.25
CA HIS A 15 -0.79 -4.62 -12.18
C HIS A 15 -1.22 -3.20 -12.55
N ALA A 16 -0.32 -2.37 -13.07
CA ALA A 16 -0.64 -1.01 -13.46
C ALA A 16 -1.65 -0.95 -14.61
N VAL A 17 -1.47 -1.77 -15.67
CA VAL A 17 -2.44 -1.83 -16.78
C VAL A 17 -3.81 -2.22 -16.26
N LEU A 18 -3.92 -3.30 -15.48
CA LEU A 18 -5.20 -3.78 -14.95
C LEU A 18 -5.87 -2.82 -13.97
N SER A 19 -5.09 -2.05 -13.23
CA SER A 19 -5.58 -1.05 -12.28
C SER A 19 -5.87 0.31 -12.93
N SER A 20 -5.49 0.50 -14.21
CA SER A 20 -5.72 1.76 -14.92
C SER A 20 -7.21 2.01 -15.13
N PRO A 21 -7.75 3.16 -14.66
CA PRO A 21 -9.15 3.52 -14.88
C PRO A 21 -9.52 3.57 -16.36
N LYS A 22 -8.57 3.97 -17.23
CA LYS A 22 -8.75 4.00 -18.67
C LYS A 22 -8.93 2.60 -19.23
N TYR A 23 -8.03 1.66 -18.88
CA TYR A 23 -8.13 0.27 -19.31
C TYR A 23 -9.44 -0.36 -18.84
N GLN A 24 -9.81 -0.17 -17.59
CA GLN A 24 -11.05 -0.70 -17.02
C GLN A 24 -12.29 -0.17 -17.71
N LYS A 25 -12.33 1.12 -18.06
CA LYS A 25 -13.44 1.74 -18.76
C LYS A 25 -13.52 1.29 -20.22
N GLU A 26 -12.38 1.22 -20.92
CA GLU A 26 -12.30 0.81 -22.32
C GLU A 26 -12.72 -0.64 -22.54
N TYR A 27 -12.35 -1.52 -21.62
CA TYR A 27 -12.59 -2.96 -21.70
C TYR A 27 -13.67 -3.46 -20.73
N GLU A 28 -14.50 -2.56 -20.17
CA GLU A 28 -15.49 -2.89 -19.13
C GLU A 28 -16.36 -4.09 -19.50
N GLU A 29 -16.91 -4.13 -20.72
CA GLU A 29 -17.78 -5.22 -21.17
C GLU A 29 -17.00 -6.53 -21.37
N ASN A 30 -15.77 -6.44 -21.88
CA ASN A 30 -14.92 -7.62 -22.04
C ASN A 30 -14.51 -8.23 -20.72
N LEU A 31 -14.21 -7.39 -19.72
CA LEU A 31 -13.80 -7.83 -18.37
C LEU A 31 -14.92 -8.50 -17.57
N LYS A 32 -16.19 -8.33 -17.98
CA LYS A 32 -17.33 -9.05 -17.39
C LYS A 32 -17.47 -10.49 -17.91
N ILE A 33 -16.88 -10.79 -19.06
CA ILE A 33 -17.13 -12.03 -19.79
C ILE A 33 -15.88 -12.91 -19.88
N ASP A 34 -14.68 -12.29 -19.96
CA ASP A 34 -13.43 -12.99 -20.23
C ASP A 34 -12.27 -12.47 -19.35
N TYR A 35 -11.18 -13.22 -19.32
CA TYR A 35 -9.96 -12.81 -18.61
C TYR A 35 -9.35 -11.56 -19.25
N PRO A 36 -8.73 -10.66 -18.44
CA PRO A 36 -8.10 -9.47 -18.97
C PRO A 36 -6.93 -9.81 -19.90
N ARG A 37 -6.88 -9.15 -21.05
CA ARG A 37 -5.77 -9.22 -22.00
C ARG A 37 -4.91 -8.00 -21.84
N ILE A 38 -3.63 -8.20 -21.48
CA ILE A 38 -2.71 -7.11 -21.22
C ILE A 38 -2.03 -6.69 -22.51
N PRO A 39 -2.29 -5.46 -23.01
CA PRO A 39 -1.63 -4.95 -24.21
C PRO A 39 -0.13 -4.72 -23.94
N LEU A 40 0.73 -4.99 -24.91
CA LEU A 40 2.15 -4.70 -24.83
C LEU A 40 2.44 -3.37 -25.53
N TYR A 41 2.71 -2.33 -24.77
CA TYR A 41 3.07 -1.01 -25.28
C TYR A 41 4.57 -0.97 -25.64
N LYS A 42 4.91 -0.41 -26.81
CA LYS A 42 6.27 -0.46 -27.35
C LYS A 42 7.32 0.37 -26.60
N ASN A 43 6.88 1.42 -25.91
CA ASN A 43 7.78 2.41 -25.29
C ASN A 43 7.64 2.44 -23.76
N PHE A 44 7.37 1.28 -23.17
CA PHE A 44 7.26 1.19 -21.73
C PHE A 44 8.66 1.20 -21.08
N ASP A 45 8.97 2.24 -20.32
CA ASP A 45 10.19 2.37 -19.54
C ASP A 45 9.81 2.38 -18.04
N CYS A 46 10.11 1.29 -17.35
CA CYS A 46 10.00 1.22 -15.90
C CYS A 46 11.19 2.00 -15.32
N ARG A 47 11.03 3.30 -15.12
CA ARG A 47 12.02 4.08 -14.38
C ARG A 47 11.71 3.98 -12.90
N ASN A 48 12.55 3.26 -12.21
CA ASN A 48 12.53 3.26 -10.75
C ASN A 48 13.16 4.58 -10.27
N GLU A 49 12.34 5.57 -9.92
CA GLU A 49 12.84 6.69 -9.13
C GLU A 49 13.22 6.15 -7.77
N GLU A 50 14.48 6.33 -7.36
CA GLU A 50 14.93 5.93 -6.03
C GLU A 50 14.19 6.73 -4.95
N ILE A 51 13.33 6.06 -4.18
CA ILE A 51 12.55 6.68 -3.14
C ILE A 51 13.36 6.70 -1.85
N GLN A 52 13.81 7.87 -1.44
CA GLN A 52 14.59 8.04 -0.21
C GLN A 52 13.66 8.27 0.99
N LEU A 53 13.18 7.20 1.59
CA LEU A 53 12.41 7.25 2.82
C LEU A 53 13.34 7.47 4.03
N LYS A 54 12.94 8.36 4.94
CA LYS A 54 13.57 8.48 6.24
C LYS A 54 12.79 7.64 7.24
N ILE A 55 13.40 6.58 7.74
CA ILE A 55 12.77 5.62 8.65
C ILE A 55 13.44 5.74 10.03
N GLU A 56 12.68 6.19 11.02
CA GLU A 56 13.08 6.19 12.42
C GLU A 56 12.35 5.05 13.15
N LYS A 57 13.11 4.12 13.74
CA LYS A 57 12.57 2.96 14.43
C LYS A 57 13.32 2.67 15.73
N ASP A 58 12.58 2.57 16.82
CA ASP A 58 13.05 2.12 18.11
C ASP A 58 12.06 1.06 18.65
N PHE A 59 12.25 -0.18 18.24
CA PHE A 59 11.34 -1.26 18.63
C PHE A 59 11.43 -1.64 20.11
N LYS A 60 12.40 -1.11 20.84
CA LYS A 60 12.47 -1.26 22.32
C LYS A 60 11.47 -0.32 23.01
N TYR A 61 11.14 0.79 22.36
CA TYR A 61 10.13 1.72 22.87
C TYR A 61 8.72 1.12 22.72
N MET A 62 8.00 1.03 23.83
CA MET A 62 6.60 0.60 23.87
C MET A 62 5.77 1.76 24.41
N PRO A 63 4.93 2.38 23.58
CA PRO A 63 4.04 3.45 24.02
C PRO A 63 2.92 2.90 24.93
N GLU A 64 2.44 3.71 25.85
CA GLU A 64 1.29 3.35 26.70
C GLU A 64 -0.02 3.30 25.89
N ASP A 65 -0.14 4.15 24.86
CA ASP A 65 -1.30 4.19 23.97
C ASP A 65 -0.94 3.71 22.55
N PHE A 66 -1.45 2.53 22.20
CA PHE A 66 -1.23 1.88 20.92
C PHE A 66 -2.13 2.41 19.78
N SER A 67 -3.05 3.31 20.06
CA SER A 67 -4.03 3.79 19.07
C SER A 67 -3.48 4.81 18.07
N MET A 68 -2.17 5.03 18.04
CA MET A 68 -1.56 6.25 17.51
C MET A 68 -1.00 6.19 16.08
N ILE A 69 -1.28 5.16 15.27
CA ILE A 69 -0.83 5.22 13.88
C ILE A 69 -1.57 6.36 13.17
N LYS A 70 -0.83 7.40 12.79
CA LYS A 70 -1.35 8.59 12.11
C LYS A 70 -0.67 8.80 10.78
N LEU A 71 -1.47 8.97 9.74
CA LEU A 71 -1.01 9.35 8.42
C LEU A 71 -1.24 10.85 8.20
N ASN A 72 -0.17 11.58 7.91
CA ASN A 72 -0.23 12.96 7.44
C ASN A 72 0.22 13.02 5.98
N LYS A 73 -0.76 13.08 5.08
CA LYS A 73 -0.52 13.08 3.62
C LYS A 73 0.16 14.36 3.13
N GLU A 74 -0.15 15.50 3.76
CA GLU A 74 0.42 16.79 3.36
C GLU A 74 1.92 16.83 3.61
N LYS A 75 2.35 16.31 4.77
CA LYS A 75 3.75 16.23 5.17
C LYS A 75 4.47 14.97 4.66
N GLY A 76 3.75 13.99 4.12
CA GLY A 76 4.32 12.71 3.72
C GLY A 76 4.89 11.93 4.90
N ILE A 77 4.16 11.84 6.02
CA ILE A 77 4.66 11.22 7.26
C ILE A 77 3.64 10.23 7.80
N ILE A 78 4.13 9.06 8.20
CA ILE A 78 3.41 8.09 9.02
C ILE A 78 4.05 8.04 10.40
N ILE A 79 3.28 8.31 11.43
CA ILE A 79 3.70 8.26 12.83
C ILE A 79 3.05 7.04 13.47
N PHE A 80 3.86 6.10 13.96
CA PHE A 80 3.40 4.92 14.68
C PHE A 80 3.29 5.21 16.18
N ASP A 81 4.25 5.97 16.69
CA ASP A 81 4.32 6.41 18.08
C ASP A 81 5.35 7.55 18.21
N GLY A 82 5.70 7.96 19.43
CA GLY A 82 6.60 9.08 19.66
C GLY A 82 8.03 8.91 19.12
N LYS A 83 8.47 7.67 18.81
CA LYS A 83 9.82 7.36 18.34
C LYS A 83 9.88 6.59 17.02
N ASN A 84 8.77 6.08 16.56
CA ASN A 84 8.72 5.24 15.36
C ASN A 84 7.91 5.94 14.28
N ARG A 85 8.56 6.27 13.16
CA ARG A 85 7.93 7.00 12.05
C ARG A 85 8.62 6.73 10.71
N ILE A 86 7.88 6.95 9.65
CA ILE A 86 8.35 6.94 8.28
C ILE A 86 8.07 8.33 7.70
N GLU A 87 9.10 9.00 7.22
CA GLU A 87 9.03 10.34 6.64
C GLU A 87 9.46 10.33 5.17
N ASN A 88 9.28 11.45 4.49
CA ASN A 88 9.61 11.66 3.08
C ASN A 88 8.80 10.75 2.13
N ILE A 89 7.54 10.49 2.47
CA ILE A 89 6.66 9.72 1.59
C ILE A 89 6.27 10.62 0.41
N PRO A 90 6.57 10.23 -0.83
CA PRO A 90 6.20 11.01 -2.00
C PRO A 90 4.68 11.19 -2.10
N LYS A 91 4.23 12.39 -2.51
CA LYS A 91 2.79 12.64 -2.71
C LYS A 91 2.15 11.67 -3.70
N LYS A 92 2.87 11.27 -4.73
CA LYS A 92 2.47 10.25 -5.70
C LYS A 92 1.97 8.95 -5.04
N ALA A 93 2.55 8.53 -3.90
CA ALA A 93 2.13 7.31 -3.20
C ALA A 93 0.67 7.36 -2.73
N PHE A 94 0.09 8.54 -2.59
CA PHE A 94 -1.30 8.73 -2.19
C PHE A 94 -2.26 8.83 -3.39
N ASP A 95 -1.73 8.96 -4.59
CA ASP A 95 -2.52 9.04 -5.84
C ASP A 95 -2.94 7.65 -6.33
N TYR A 96 -2.21 6.60 -5.93
CA TYR A 96 -2.65 5.23 -6.19
C TYR A 96 -3.82 4.87 -5.27
N LYS A 97 -5.01 4.78 -5.86
CA LYS A 97 -6.26 4.53 -5.14
C LYS A 97 -6.83 3.14 -5.45
N ILE A 98 -7.28 2.47 -4.41
CA ILE A 98 -8.08 1.26 -4.48
C ILE A 98 -9.51 1.64 -4.07
N GLY A 99 -10.38 1.84 -5.05
CA GLY A 99 -11.67 2.48 -4.84
C GLY A 99 -11.53 3.97 -4.50
N THR A 100 -12.03 4.40 -3.37
CA THR A 100 -12.02 5.82 -2.95
C THR A 100 -10.82 6.22 -2.11
N ARG A 101 -9.97 5.26 -1.69
CA ARG A 101 -8.87 5.48 -0.73
C ARG A 101 -7.54 5.04 -1.30
N SER A 102 -6.45 5.67 -0.85
CA SER A 102 -5.11 5.20 -1.23
C SER A 102 -4.79 3.84 -0.62
N ALA A 103 -3.87 3.09 -1.24
CA ALA A 103 -3.41 1.82 -0.71
C ALA A 103 -2.86 1.95 0.73
N LEU A 104 -2.16 3.05 1.01
CA LEU A 104 -1.65 3.35 2.36
C LEU A 104 -2.76 3.58 3.38
N ASP A 105 -3.86 4.25 3.01
CA ASP A 105 -5.02 4.42 3.89
C ASP A 105 -5.61 3.07 4.29
N TRP A 106 -5.72 2.14 3.31
CA TRP A 106 -6.26 0.80 3.57
C TRP A 106 -5.38 0.01 4.52
N ILE A 107 -4.06 0.01 4.31
CA ILE A 107 -3.12 -0.73 5.15
C ILE A 107 -3.12 -0.18 6.57
N ILE A 108 -3.05 1.14 6.73
CA ILE A 108 -3.03 1.77 8.05
C ILE A 108 -4.32 1.47 8.80
N ASP A 109 -5.48 1.60 8.16
CA ASP A 109 -6.76 1.30 8.80
C ASP A 109 -6.93 -0.17 9.16
N TYR A 110 -6.41 -1.07 8.32
CA TYR A 110 -6.49 -2.51 8.56
C TYR A 110 -5.66 -2.92 9.77
N TYR A 111 -4.43 -2.42 9.86
CA TYR A 111 -3.49 -2.78 10.92
C TYR A 111 -3.52 -1.85 12.13
N LYS A 112 -4.31 -0.78 12.10
CA LYS A 112 -4.46 0.11 13.25
C LYS A 112 -4.95 -0.67 14.45
N PRO A 113 -4.26 -0.56 15.61
CA PRO A 113 -4.67 -1.25 16.82
C PRO A 113 -6.13 -0.90 17.19
N LYS A 114 -6.92 -1.93 17.42
CA LYS A 114 -8.32 -1.80 17.84
C LYS A 114 -8.49 -2.53 19.15
N LYS A 115 -9.18 -1.91 20.12
CA LYS A 115 -9.60 -2.64 21.31
C LYS A 115 -10.65 -3.68 20.91
N LEU A 116 -10.41 -4.93 21.29
CA LEU A 116 -11.37 -6.01 21.05
C LEU A 116 -12.63 -5.75 21.88
N ASN A 117 -13.79 -5.82 21.24
CA ASN A 117 -15.09 -5.67 21.89
C ASN A 117 -15.91 -6.94 21.69
N PRO A 118 -16.05 -7.79 22.74
CA PRO A 118 -16.75 -9.05 22.65
C PRO A 118 -18.25 -8.92 22.36
N GLN A 119 -18.84 -7.72 22.60
CA GLN A 119 -20.25 -7.48 22.33
C GLN A 119 -20.56 -7.11 20.88
N LYS A 120 -19.55 -6.73 20.10
CA LYS A 120 -19.75 -6.26 18.72
C LYS A 120 -19.56 -7.33 17.66
N GLU A 121 -18.64 -8.27 17.87
CA GLU A 121 -18.28 -9.24 16.85
C GLU A 121 -17.92 -10.59 17.50
N LEU A 122 -18.48 -11.68 16.98
CA LEU A 122 -18.25 -13.03 17.50
C LEU A 122 -16.76 -13.42 17.52
N HIS A 123 -16.00 -13.04 16.50
CA HIS A 123 -14.55 -13.35 16.43
C HIS A 123 -13.73 -12.59 17.48
N HIS A 124 -14.15 -11.39 17.91
CA HIS A 124 -13.50 -10.69 19.02
C HIS A 124 -13.65 -11.46 20.33
N LYS A 125 -14.83 -12.07 20.55
CA LYS A 125 -15.06 -12.94 21.71
C LYS A 125 -14.09 -14.11 21.71
N THR A 126 -13.97 -14.82 20.58
CA THR A 126 -13.06 -15.95 20.42
C THR A 126 -11.60 -15.56 20.65
N LEU A 127 -11.16 -14.39 20.18
CA LEU A 127 -9.79 -13.90 20.39
C LEU A 127 -9.53 -13.61 21.87
N ILE A 128 -10.49 -12.99 22.58
CA ILE A 128 -10.38 -12.72 24.02
C ILE A 128 -10.35 -14.02 24.83
N GLU A 129 -11.18 -14.99 24.48
CA GLU A 129 -11.23 -16.31 25.12
C GLU A 129 -9.91 -17.07 24.94
N ASN A 130 -9.17 -16.82 23.86
CA ASN A 130 -7.82 -17.36 23.63
C ASN A 130 -6.71 -16.47 24.22
N GLY A 131 -7.02 -15.56 25.13
CA GLY A 131 -6.04 -14.71 25.83
C GLY A 131 -5.52 -13.52 25.03
N LEU A 132 -6.13 -13.20 23.90
CA LEU A 132 -5.77 -12.06 23.05
C LEU A 132 -6.67 -10.87 23.38
N ASN A 133 -6.18 -9.94 24.21
CA ASN A 133 -6.93 -8.72 24.57
C ASN A 133 -6.78 -7.58 23.57
N SER A 134 -5.78 -7.66 22.71
CA SER A 134 -5.51 -6.72 21.62
C SER A 134 -4.67 -7.41 20.54
N TYR A 135 -4.57 -6.80 19.35
CA TYR A 135 -3.54 -7.22 18.40
C TYR A 135 -2.15 -7.08 19.03
N ASP A 136 -1.25 -8.03 18.75
CA ASP A 136 0.15 -7.93 19.16
C ASP A 136 0.82 -6.75 18.43
N TYR A 137 0.73 -5.58 19.05
CA TYR A 137 1.19 -4.31 18.47
C TYR A 137 2.67 -4.38 18.10
N LYS A 138 3.49 -5.08 18.90
CA LYS A 138 4.93 -5.19 18.63
C LYS A 138 5.18 -5.87 17.29
N LYS A 139 4.58 -7.04 17.07
CA LYS A 139 4.73 -7.79 15.80
C LYS A 139 4.13 -7.06 14.64
N ILE A 140 2.94 -6.46 14.82
CA ILE A 140 2.28 -5.66 13.79
C ILE A 140 3.15 -4.47 13.39
N ARG A 141 3.72 -3.76 14.35
CA ARG A 141 4.58 -2.62 14.11
C ARG A 141 5.82 -3.02 13.30
N GLU A 142 6.53 -4.07 13.72
CA GLU A 142 7.69 -4.58 13.00
C GLU A 142 7.33 -4.93 11.55
N TYR A 143 6.24 -5.66 11.36
CA TYR A 143 5.72 -6.01 10.03
C TYR A 143 5.37 -4.78 9.17
N LEU A 144 4.74 -3.77 9.75
CA LEU A 144 4.39 -2.55 9.01
C LEU A 144 5.61 -1.76 8.55
N PHE A 145 6.70 -1.77 9.32
CA PHE A 145 7.97 -1.15 8.89
C PHE A 145 8.64 -1.86 7.71
N GLU A 146 8.29 -3.11 7.44
CA GLU A 146 8.71 -3.85 6.24
C GLU A 146 7.72 -3.70 5.09
N LEU A 147 6.42 -3.68 5.40
CA LEU A 147 5.35 -3.64 4.40
C LEU A 147 5.17 -2.24 3.77
N ILE A 148 5.11 -1.19 4.61
CA ILE A 148 4.77 0.16 4.14
C ILE A 148 5.76 0.69 3.10
N PRO A 149 7.10 0.57 3.25
CA PRO A 149 8.04 0.97 2.21
C PRO A 149 7.76 0.32 0.86
N LYS A 150 7.50 -0.99 0.84
CA LYS A 150 7.15 -1.73 -0.39
C LYS A 150 5.86 -1.23 -1.04
N VAL A 151 4.86 -0.91 -0.21
CA VAL A 151 3.59 -0.36 -0.73
C VAL A 151 3.77 1.05 -1.27
N ILE A 152 4.61 1.88 -0.66
CA ILE A 152 4.96 3.20 -1.17
C ILE A 152 5.61 3.06 -2.55
N GLU A 153 6.61 2.19 -2.67
CA GLU A 153 7.34 1.91 -3.90
C GLU A 153 6.38 1.47 -5.02
N ILE A 154 5.58 0.43 -4.78
CA ILE A 154 4.58 -0.06 -5.74
C ILE A 154 3.57 1.04 -6.10
N SER A 155 3.13 1.85 -5.13
CA SER A 155 2.17 2.93 -5.39
C SER A 155 2.75 4.01 -6.32
N VAL A 156 4.00 4.42 -6.10
CA VAL A 156 4.69 5.41 -6.94
C VAL A 156 4.90 4.86 -8.34
N GLU A 157 5.44 3.66 -8.46
CA GLU A 157 5.65 3.00 -9.76
C GLU A 157 4.35 2.87 -10.54
N THR A 158 3.26 2.44 -9.88
CA THR A 158 1.94 2.30 -10.51
C THR A 158 1.44 3.63 -11.07
N VAL A 159 1.58 4.71 -10.30
CA VAL A 159 1.16 6.07 -10.75
C VAL A 159 2.01 6.56 -11.91
N ASP A 160 3.32 6.30 -11.90
CA ASP A 160 4.20 6.68 -13.01
C ASP A 160 3.86 5.91 -14.29
N ILE A 161 3.56 4.62 -14.18
CA ILE A 161 3.07 3.80 -15.30
C ILE A 161 1.75 4.36 -15.85
N PHE A 162 0.80 4.76 -14.99
CA PHE A 162 -0.44 5.38 -15.45
C PHE A 162 -0.18 6.63 -16.30
N LYS A 163 0.72 7.51 -15.84
CA LYS A 163 1.09 8.72 -16.58
C LYS A 163 1.75 8.43 -17.92
N GLU A 164 2.58 7.39 -17.99
CA GLU A 164 3.19 6.97 -19.28
C GLU A 164 2.12 6.38 -20.22
N LEU A 165 1.20 5.56 -19.72
CA LEU A 165 0.08 5.04 -20.51
C LEU A 165 -0.83 6.12 -21.06
N GLU A 166 -1.04 7.22 -20.32
CA GLU A 166 -1.82 8.37 -20.77
C GLU A 166 -1.15 9.12 -21.94
N LYS A 167 0.19 9.10 -22.04
CA LYS A 167 0.95 9.75 -23.11
C LYS A 167 0.99 8.95 -24.41
N LEU A 168 0.65 7.67 -24.37
CA LEU A 168 0.74 6.75 -25.52
C LEU A 168 -0.48 6.80 -26.44
N ASN A 169 -1.33 7.85 -26.36
CA ASN A 169 -2.51 8.07 -27.20
C ASN A 169 -2.35 9.19 -28.20
#